data_34a4afc41327d30ebea69f8819b37b9b
#
_entry.id   34a4afc41327d30ebea69f8819b37b9b
#
_cell.length_a   1.000
_cell.length_b   1.000
_cell.length_c   1.000
_cell.angle_alpha   90.00
_cell.angle_beta   90.00
_cell.angle_gamma   90.00
#
_symmetry.space_group_name_H-M   'P 1'
#
loop_
_entity.id
_entity.type
_entity.pdbx_description
1 polymer ?
#
loop_
_entity_poly.entity_id
_entity_poly.type
_entity_poly.pdbx_seq_one_letter_code
_entity_poly.pdbx_strand_id
1 'polypeptide(L)'
;QKIKWKCMRPEQIPLKFPKDVSVEPIPPNSDIGEMLVNGEIDALISPQQPSRTSEALANAGSKIRRLFKNPEEEDKRYFKKNGFFPVMHLLVIRDEIAKKLPSLSRDLIKMWEDAKKIAYKFYEDPNYSMLAWSDNVYRAERAYLAPDLWPSGIKANRKNLDLFLNYCADQGLMDKTLCVNDLFDPLVINS
;
A
#
# COMPACT_ATOMS: atom_id res chain seq x y z
N GLN A 1 5.39 -7.93 27.09
CA GLN A 1 6.04 -6.62 26.98
C GLN A 1 5.15 -5.71 26.15
N LYS A 2 4.80 -4.50 26.66
CA LYS A 2 3.96 -3.56 25.92
C LYS A 2 4.80 -2.85 24.86
N ILE A 3 4.27 -2.72 23.64
CA ILE A 3 4.90 -1.93 22.58
C ILE A 3 4.69 -0.45 22.89
N LYS A 4 5.76 0.33 22.78
CA LYS A 4 5.71 1.80 22.83
C LYS A 4 5.74 2.32 21.40
N TRP A 5 4.67 2.95 20.97
CA TRP A 5 4.58 3.48 19.63
C TRP A 5 5.10 4.91 19.56
N LYS A 6 5.85 5.21 18.51
CA LYS A 6 6.29 6.57 18.19
C LYS A 6 5.82 6.95 16.79
N CYS A 7 5.38 8.19 16.60
CA CYS A 7 4.91 8.69 15.31
C CYS A 7 5.68 9.96 14.90
N MET A 8 5.92 10.11 13.60
CA MET A 8 6.61 11.29 13.05
C MET A 8 5.76 12.55 13.09
N ARG A 9 4.44 12.38 13.01
CA ARG A 9 3.46 13.48 12.98
C ARG A 9 2.16 13.00 13.59
N PRO A 10 1.35 13.92 14.14
CA PRO A 10 -0.02 13.60 14.54
C PRO A 10 -0.83 13.08 13.35
N GLU A 11 -1.77 12.19 13.63
CA GLU A 11 -2.74 11.75 12.65
C GLU A 11 -3.64 12.93 12.21
N GLN A 12 -3.93 13.00 10.91
CA GLN A 12 -4.82 14.04 10.38
C GLN A 12 -6.29 13.82 10.81
N ILE A 13 -6.66 12.55 10.97
CA ILE A 13 -7.96 12.15 11.50
C ILE A 13 -7.76 11.70 12.94
N PRO A 14 -8.47 12.28 13.93
CA PRO A 14 -8.35 11.88 15.32
C PRO A 14 -8.70 10.39 15.50
N LEU A 15 -7.77 9.61 16.00
CA LEU A 15 -7.97 8.20 16.29
C LEU A 15 -8.16 7.99 17.80
N LYS A 16 -9.08 7.09 18.14
CA LYS A 16 -9.27 6.63 19.53
C LYS A 16 -8.49 5.35 19.72
N PHE A 17 -7.31 5.46 20.29
CA PHE A 17 -6.51 4.27 20.59
C PHE A 17 -7.10 3.50 21.81
N PRO A 18 -6.96 2.16 21.83
CA PRO A 18 -7.24 1.37 23.02
C PRO A 18 -6.46 1.89 24.24
N LYS A 19 -7.02 1.70 25.45
CA LYS A 19 -6.43 2.24 26.70
C LYS A 19 -5.01 1.75 27.01
N ASP A 20 -4.61 0.61 26.44
CA ASP A 20 -3.30 0.00 26.60
C ASP A 20 -2.32 0.35 25.48
N VAL A 21 -2.73 1.12 24.50
CA VAL A 21 -1.89 1.62 23.40
C VAL A 21 -1.50 3.07 23.67
N SER A 22 -0.20 3.32 23.80
CA SER A 22 0.37 4.66 23.90
C SER A 22 1.13 4.99 22.63
N VAL A 23 0.79 6.13 22.03
CA VAL A 23 1.48 6.67 20.84
C VAL A 23 2.04 8.03 21.20
N GLU A 24 3.34 8.20 21.07
CA GLU A 24 4.06 9.43 21.38
C GLU A 24 4.68 10.02 20.11
N PRO A 25 4.66 11.34 19.92
CA PRO A 25 5.41 11.96 18.82
C PRO A 25 6.92 11.82 19.07
N ILE A 26 7.70 11.67 17.98
CA ILE A 26 9.15 11.82 18.08
C ILE A 26 9.51 13.28 18.36
N PRO A 27 10.71 13.56 18.94
CA PRO A 27 11.15 14.93 19.16
C PRO A 27 11.14 15.74 17.85
N PRO A 28 10.82 17.04 17.91
CA PRO A 28 10.91 17.91 16.73
C PRO A 28 12.29 17.84 16.06
N ASN A 29 12.33 17.82 14.73
CA ASN A 29 13.53 17.73 13.91
C ASN A 29 14.35 16.43 14.05
N SER A 30 13.77 15.38 14.66
CA SER A 30 14.40 14.06 14.67
C SER A 30 14.20 13.36 13.32
N ASP A 31 15.22 12.59 12.90
CA ASP A 31 15.11 11.67 11.77
C ASP A 31 14.81 10.25 12.28
N ILE A 32 13.66 9.70 11.89
CA ILE A 32 13.24 8.38 12.36
C ILE A 32 14.15 7.25 11.85
N GLY A 33 14.79 7.46 10.70
CA GLY A 33 15.79 6.52 10.17
C GLY A 33 17.05 6.50 11.02
N GLU A 34 17.52 7.68 11.45
CA GLU A 34 18.65 7.79 12.39
C GLU A 34 18.30 7.17 13.76
N MET A 35 17.12 7.41 14.27
CA MET A 35 16.65 6.80 15.53
C MET A 35 16.71 5.27 15.47
N LEU A 36 16.35 4.67 14.32
CA LEU A 36 16.45 3.22 14.13
C LEU A 36 17.93 2.77 14.06
N VAL A 37 18.77 3.49 13.31
CA VAL A 37 20.21 3.18 13.18
C VAL A 37 20.91 3.23 14.55
N ASN A 38 20.55 4.22 15.35
CA ASN A 38 21.13 4.46 16.68
C ASN A 38 20.54 3.52 17.77
N GLY A 39 19.48 2.77 17.46
CA GLY A 39 18.81 1.88 18.40
C GLY A 39 17.92 2.60 19.42
N GLU A 40 17.48 3.81 19.10
CA GLU A 40 16.51 4.57 19.90
C GLU A 40 15.07 4.03 19.69
N ILE A 41 14.85 3.34 18.57
CA ILE A 41 13.66 2.55 18.29
C ILE A 41 14.07 1.16 17.80
N ASP A 42 13.28 0.15 18.10
CA ASP A 42 13.59 -1.25 17.78
C ASP A 42 13.12 -1.65 16.38
N ALA A 43 12.09 -1.00 15.84
CA ALA A 43 11.52 -1.30 14.53
C ALA A 43 10.88 -0.05 13.91
N LEU A 44 10.82 -0.03 12.60
CA LEU A 44 10.19 1.03 11.81
C LEU A 44 9.23 0.43 10.79
N ILE A 45 8.00 0.97 10.75
CA ILE A 45 7.03 0.78 9.67
C ILE A 45 6.88 2.12 8.96
N SER A 46 7.23 2.19 7.69
CA SER A 46 7.14 3.43 6.91
C SER A 46 6.77 3.11 5.46
N PRO A 47 5.86 3.88 4.84
CA PRO A 47 5.55 3.76 3.42
C PRO A 47 6.73 4.21 2.53
N GLN A 48 7.60 5.06 3.05
CA GLN A 48 8.83 5.51 2.40
C GLN A 48 10.02 5.11 3.26
N GLN A 49 11.01 4.49 2.63
CA GLN A 49 12.23 4.12 3.33
C GLN A 49 13.11 5.36 3.54
N PRO A 50 13.38 5.76 4.78
CA PRO A 50 14.29 6.89 5.05
C PRO A 50 15.69 6.66 4.48
N SER A 51 16.36 7.70 4.02
CA SER A 51 17.69 7.60 3.38
C SER A 51 18.72 6.91 4.26
N ARG A 52 18.78 7.27 5.54
CA ARG A 52 19.70 6.66 6.53
C ARG A 52 19.44 5.15 6.71
N THR A 53 18.19 4.74 6.69
CA THR A 53 17.82 3.32 6.74
C THR A 53 18.25 2.61 5.47
N SER A 54 18.12 3.24 4.29
CA SER A 54 18.58 2.68 3.01
C SER A 54 20.09 2.47 2.98
N GLU A 55 20.85 3.47 3.40
CA GLU A 55 22.32 3.42 3.53
C GLU A 55 22.75 2.31 4.49
N ALA A 56 22.10 2.22 5.65
CA ALA A 56 22.39 1.19 6.64
C ALA A 56 22.08 -0.24 6.13
N LEU A 57 20.97 -0.43 5.41
CA LEU A 57 20.63 -1.75 4.82
C LEU A 57 21.60 -2.18 3.71
N ALA A 58 22.23 -1.22 3.01
CA ALA A 58 23.24 -1.51 2.01
C ALA A 58 24.60 -1.91 2.63
N ASN A 59 24.82 -1.62 3.92
CA ASN A 59 26.05 -1.93 4.63
C ASN A 59 26.01 -3.33 5.24
N ALA A 60 26.90 -4.23 4.80
CA ALA A 60 26.98 -5.62 5.28
C ALA A 60 27.25 -5.74 6.79
N GLY A 61 27.83 -4.71 7.44
CA GLY A 61 28.06 -4.66 8.88
C GLY A 61 26.90 -4.07 9.70
N SER A 62 25.81 -3.69 9.06
CA SER A 62 24.69 -3.05 9.73
C SER A 62 23.96 -3.99 10.69
N LYS A 63 23.53 -3.46 11.83
CA LYS A 63 22.63 -4.13 12.76
C LYS A 63 21.16 -4.09 12.30
N ILE A 64 20.86 -3.28 11.29
CA ILE A 64 19.50 -3.16 10.73
C ILE A 64 19.30 -4.20 9.64
N ARG A 65 18.12 -4.78 9.61
CA ARG A 65 17.69 -5.71 8.58
C ARG A 65 16.23 -5.50 8.22
N ARG A 66 15.82 -5.96 7.07
CA ARG A 66 14.41 -6.08 6.75
C ARG A 66 13.73 -7.09 7.69
N LEU A 67 12.44 -6.89 7.96
CA LEU A 67 11.64 -7.81 8.77
C LEU A 67 11.68 -9.21 8.19
N PHE A 68 11.44 -9.35 6.90
CA PHE A 68 11.52 -10.62 6.19
C PHE A 68 12.89 -10.76 5.53
N LYS A 69 13.52 -11.90 5.74
CA LYS A 69 14.85 -12.21 5.18
C LYS A 69 14.81 -12.24 3.64
N ASN A 70 13.74 -12.78 3.09
CA ASN A 70 13.46 -12.81 1.66
C ASN A 70 12.08 -12.19 1.39
N PRO A 71 11.99 -10.88 1.12
CA PRO A 71 10.73 -10.19 0.88
C PRO A 71 9.94 -10.77 -0.29
N GLU A 72 10.62 -11.14 -1.39
CA GLU A 72 9.97 -11.69 -2.58
C GLU A 72 9.21 -12.99 -2.29
N GLU A 73 9.80 -13.90 -1.49
CA GLU A 73 9.13 -15.14 -1.09
C GLU A 73 7.94 -14.87 -0.16
N GLU A 74 8.03 -13.83 0.67
CA GLU A 74 6.91 -13.42 1.52
C GLU A 74 5.78 -12.81 0.69
N ASP A 75 6.08 -12.01 -0.31
CA ASP A 75 5.12 -11.45 -1.25
C ASP A 75 4.40 -12.57 -2.03
N LYS A 76 5.13 -13.56 -2.53
CA LYS A 76 4.56 -14.75 -3.17
C LYS A 76 3.65 -15.53 -2.21
N ARG A 77 4.08 -15.72 -0.97
CA ARG A 77 3.29 -16.38 0.07
C ARG A 77 2.00 -15.62 0.35
N TYR A 78 2.10 -14.30 0.50
CA TYR A 78 0.94 -13.43 0.72
C TYR A 78 -0.06 -13.51 -0.42
N PHE A 79 0.43 -13.36 -1.66
CA PHE A 79 -0.40 -13.43 -2.86
C PHE A 79 -1.08 -14.80 -3.01
N LYS A 80 -0.34 -15.88 -2.82
CA LYS A 80 -0.89 -17.24 -2.86
C LYS A 80 -2.02 -17.44 -1.84
N LYS A 81 -1.88 -16.86 -0.65
CA LYS A 81 -2.90 -16.95 0.42
C LYS A 81 -4.13 -16.11 0.11
N ASN A 82 -3.95 -14.90 -0.36
CA ASN A 82 -5.02 -13.90 -0.45
C ASN A 82 -5.60 -13.73 -1.86
N GLY A 83 -4.79 -13.95 -2.89
CA GLY A 83 -5.14 -13.76 -4.30
C GLY A 83 -5.06 -12.30 -4.77
N PHE A 84 -4.50 -11.40 -3.96
CA PHE A 84 -4.32 -9.99 -4.27
C PHE A 84 -3.18 -9.38 -3.43
N PHE A 85 -2.66 -8.24 -3.86
CA PHE A 85 -1.91 -7.32 -3.00
C PHE A 85 -2.82 -6.23 -2.43
N PRO A 86 -2.53 -5.71 -1.22
CA PRO A 86 -3.35 -4.67 -0.60
C PRO A 86 -3.46 -3.42 -1.46
N VAL A 87 -4.67 -2.90 -1.63
CA VAL A 87 -4.90 -1.60 -2.25
C VAL A 87 -4.30 -0.51 -1.36
N MET A 88 -3.40 0.31 -1.92
CA MET A 88 -2.74 1.37 -1.17
C MET A 88 -3.42 2.73 -1.34
N HIS A 89 -4.06 2.97 -2.48
CA HIS A 89 -4.67 4.26 -2.80
C HIS A 89 -6.02 4.08 -3.46
N LEU A 90 -6.92 5.00 -3.17
CA LEU A 90 -8.21 5.13 -3.84
C LEU A 90 -8.30 6.52 -4.47
N LEU A 91 -8.93 6.58 -5.65
CA LEU A 91 -9.29 7.84 -6.26
C LEU A 91 -10.61 8.31 -5.66
N VAL A 92 -10.64 9.53 -5.14
CA VAL A 92 -11.86 10.16 -4.59
C VAL A 92 -12.32 11.29 -5.50
N ILE A 93 -13.64 11.42 -5.65
CA ILE A 93 -14.29 12.45 -6.46
C ILE A 93 -15.20 13.25 -5.53
N ARG A 94 -15.16 14.58 -5.61
CA ARG A 94 -16.10 15.41 -4.86
C ARG A 94 -17.53 15.19 -5.38
N ASP A 95 -18.49 15.06 -4.48
CA ASP A 95 -19.89 14.81 -4.80
C ASP A 95 -20.48 15.79 -5.81
N GLU A 96 -20.15 17.06 -5.68
CA GLU A 96 -20.62 18.11 -6.60
C GLU A 96 -20.13 17.90 -8.06
N ILE A 97 -18.94 17.30 -8.23
CA ILE A 97 -18.39 16.97 -9.55
C ILE A 97 -19.02 15.68 -10.06
N ALA A 98 -19.16 14.66 -9.22
CA ALA A 98 -19.82 13.41 -9.58
C ALA A 98 -21.27 13.67 -10.04
N LYS A 99 -22.00 14.54 -9.36
CA LYS A 99 -23.36 14.96 -9.77
C LYS A 99 -23.42 15.70 -11.11
N LYS A 100 -22.42 16.52 -11.41
CA LYS A 100 -22.34 17.26 -12.70
C LYS A 100 -21.90 16.36 -13.86
N LEU A 101 -21.10 15.36 -13.59
CA LEU A 101 -20.50 14.45 -14.57
C LEU A 101 -20.78 13.00 -14.18
N PRO A 102 -22.02 12.50 -14.39
CA PRO A 102 -22.43 11.18 -13.88
C PRO A 102 -21.63 9.99 -14.40
N SER A 103 -21.00 10.11 -15.60
CA SER A 103 -20.17 9.03 -16.15
C SER A 103 -18.71 9.04 -15.64
N LEU A 104 -18.31 10.09 -14.92
CA LEU A 104 -16.91 10.37 -14.62
C LEU A 104 -16.20 9.20 -13.90
N SER A 105 -16.84 8.58 -12.94
CA SER A 105 -16.27 7.45 -12.20
C SER A 105 -15.89 6.28 -13.13
N ARG A 106 -16.78 5.92 -14.04
CA ARG A 106 -16.56 4.87 -15.03
C ARG A 106 -15.49 5.28 -16.06
N ASP A 107 -15.55 6.51 -16.53
CA ASP A 107 -14.61 7.03 -17.53
C ASP A 107 -13.20 7.10 -16.97
N LEU A 108 -13.02 7.45 -15.68
CA LEU A 108 -11.74 7.43 -15.00
C LEU A 108 -11.16 6.01 -14.86
N ILE A 109 -11.97 5.01 -14.51
CA ILE A 109 -11.52 3.61 -14.50
C ILE A 109 -11.03 3.20 -15.90
N LYS A 110 -11.80 3.52 -16.94
CA LYS A 110 -11.42 3.20 -18.32
C LYS A 110 -10.12 3.89 -18.72
N MET A 111 -9.97 5.17 -18.44
CA MET A 111 -8.74 5.92 -18.74
C MET A 111 -7.53 5.33 -18.01
N TRP A 112 -7.69 4.92 -16.74
CA TRP A 112 -6.63 4.29 -15.96
C TRP A 112 -6.22 2.94 -16.56
N GLU A 113 -7.19 2.10 -16.91
CA GLU A 113 -6.92 0.81 -17.56
C GLU A 113 -6.24 0.97 -18.91
N ASP A 114 -6.63 1.95 -19.71
CA ASP A 114 -6.00 2.22 -21.02
C ASP A 114 -4.55 2.71 -20.83
N ALA A 115 -4.30 3.59 -19.85
CA ALA A 115 -2.95 4.03 -19.49
C ALA A 115 -2.07 2.87 -19.00
N LYS A 116 -2.63 1.99 -18.16
CA LYS A 116 -1.93 0.79 -17.67
C LYS A 116 -1.53 -0.17 -18.80
N LYS A 117 -2.42 -0.38 -19.79
CA LYS A 117 -2.09 -1.19 -20.98
C LYS A 117 -0.92 -0.60 -21.77
N ILE A 118 -0.84 0.73 -21.89
CA ILE A 118 0.30 1.40 -22.51
C ILE A 118 1.56 1.18 -21.69
N ALA A 119 1.50 1.32 -20.37
CA ALA A 119 2.65 1.09 -19.49
C ALA A 119 3.18 -0.36 -19.60
N TYR A 120 2.29 -1.35 -19.66
CA TYR A 120 2.71 -2.75 -19.81
C TYR A 120 3.46 -3.01 -21.13
N LYS A 121 3.09 -2.34 -22.22
CA LYS A 121 3.85 -2.45 -23.49
C LYS A 121 5.29 -1.97 -23.36
N PHE A 122 5.54 -0.97 -22.52
CA PHE A 122 6.90 -0.52 -22.24
C PHE A 122 7.70 -1.54 -21.43
N TYR A 123 7.08 -2.23 -20.48
CA TYR A 123 7.76 -3.32 -19.75
C TYR A 123 8.03 -4.56 -20.62
N GLU A 124 7.23 -4.78 -21.67
CA GLU A 124 7.42 -5.86 -22.64
C GLU A 124 8.55 -5.57 -23.65
N ASP A 125 8.95 -4.30 -23.78
CA ASP A 125 10.06 -3.90 -24.63
C ASP A 125 11.38 -3.90 -23.84
N PRO A 126 12.31 -4.86 -24.11
CA PRO A 126 13.57 -4.93 -23.37
C PRO A 126 14.47 -3.70 -23.58
N ASN A 127 14.23 -2.89 -24.61
CA ASN A 127 15.01 -1.68 -24.88
C ASN A 127 14.50 -0.44 -24.13
N TYR A 128 13.31 -0.50 -23.56
CA TYR A 128 12.72 0.65 -22.88
C TYR A 128 13.35 0.92 -21.50
N SER A 129 13.70 -0.13 -20.78
CA SER A 129 14.28 -0.01 -19.45
C SER A 129 15.81 0.07 -19.50
N MET A 130 16.40 0.92 -18.68
CA MET A 130 17.85 0.94 -18.46
C MET A 130 18.34 -0.17 -17.52
N LEU A 131 17.44 -1.03 -17.01
CA LEU A 131 17.79 -2.17 -16.17
C LEU A 131 18.04 -3.41 -17.04
N ALA A 132 19.19 -4.05 -16.87
CA ALA A 132 19.62 -5.20 -17.68
C ALA A 132 18.65 -6.41 -17.61
N TRP A 133 17.93 -6.56 -16.51
CA TRP A 133 17.06 -7.72 -16.25
C TRP A 133 15.58 -7.36 -16.11
N SER A 134 15.16 -6.17 -16.53
CA SER A 134 13.77 -5.71 -16.39
C SER A 134 12.76 -6.67 -17.01
N ASP A 135 13.01 -7.14 -18.23
CA ASP A 135 12.15 -8.09 -18.92
C ASP A 135 12.05 -9.44 -18.18
N ASN A 136 13.18 -9.96 -17.68
CA ASN A 136 13.19 -11.20 -16.91
C ASN A 136 12.37 -11.08 -15.62
N VAL A 137 12.53 -9.96 -14.90
CA VAL A 137 11.76 -9.68 -13.66
C VAL A 137 10.27 -9.55 -13.98
N TYR A 138 9.92 -8.79 -15.01
CA TYR A 138 8.54 -8.59 -15.44
C TYR A 138 7.86 -9.92 -15.81
N ARG A 139 8.52 -10.77 -16.59
CA ARG A 139 7.99 -12.08 -16.99
C ARG A 139 7.85 -13.03 -15.81
N ALA A 140 8.86 -13.08 -14.94
CA ALA A 140 8.85 -13.95 -13.76
C ALA A 140 7.72 -13.54 -12.80
N GLU A 141 7.54 -12.26 -12.56
CA GLU A 141 6.48 -11.73 -11.70
C GLU A 141 5.08 -12.11 -12.23
N ARG A 142 4.83 -11.90 -13.52
CA ARG A 142 3.54 -12.27 -14.15
C ARG A 142 3.28 -13.77 -14.16
N ALA A 143 4.32 -14.58 -14.33
CA ALA A 143 4.17 -16.04 -14.30
C ALA A 143 3.87 -16.59 -12.90
N TYR A 144 4.45 -15.95 -11.87
CA TYR A 144 4.31 -16.40 -10.49
C TYR A 144 3.05 -15.87 -9.79
N LEU A 145 2.68 -14.62 -10.07
CA LEU A 145 1.62 -13.93 -9.33
C LEU A 145 0.34 -13.88 -10.17
N ALA A 146 0.25 -12.97 -11.11
CA ALA A 146 -0.88 -12.86 -12.01
C ALA A 146 -0.51 -12.06 -13.27
N PRO A 147 -1.23 -12.26 -14.39
CA PRO A 147 -1.04 -11.44 -15.60
C PRO A 147 -1.29 -9.94 -15.37
N ASP A 148 -2.21 -9.60 -14.47
CA ASP A 148 -2.44 -8.25 -13.99
C ASP A 148 -2.48 -8.25 -12.46
N LEU A 149 -1.46 -7.67 -11.83
CA LEU A 149 -1.35 -7.57 -10.36
C LEU A 149 -2.18 -6.44 -9.78
N TRP A 150 -2.52 -5.47 -10.60
CA TRP A 150 -3.14 -4.21 -10.20
C TRP A 150 -4.45 -3.96 -10.96
N PRO A 151 -5.40 -4.90 -10.90
CA PRO A 151 -6.66 -4.73 -11.60
C PRO A 151 -7.43 -3.54 -11.01
N SER A 152 -7.98 -2.69 -11.87
CA SER A 152 -8.88 -1.62 -11.43
C SER A 152 -10.30 -2.14 -11.28
N GLY A 153 -11.13 -1.34 -10.61
CA GLY A 153 -12.56 -1.63 -10.43
C GLY A 153 -12.88 -2.37 -9.15
N ILE A 154 -14.15 -2.32 -8.79
CA ILE A 154 -14.64 -2.80 -7.49
C ILE A 154 -14.77 -4.32 -7.49
N LYS A 155 -15.22 -4.92 -8.57
CA LYS A 155 -15.42 -6.37 -8.67
C LYS A 155 -14.11 -7.13 -8.45
N ALA A 156 -13.04 -6.71 -9.13
CA ALA A 156 -11.73 -7.34 -9.00
C ALA A 156 -11.11 -7.14 -7.60
N ASN A 157 -11.42 -6.02 -6.95
CA ASN A 157 -10.86 -5.65 -5.66
C ASN A 157 -11.81 -5.89 -4.48
N ARG A 158 -12.99 -6.48 -4.69
CA ARG A 158 -14.01 -6.68 -3.64
C ARG A 158 -13.44 -7.33 -2.38
N LYS A 159 -12.79 -8.46 -2.52
CA LYS A 159 -12.20 -9.21 -1.39
C LYS A 159 -11.16 -8.38 -0.63
N ASN A 160 -10.37 -7.60 -1.36
CA ASN A 160 -9.34 -6.72 -0.79
C ASN A 160 -9.99 -5.60 0.04
N LEU A 161 -11.00 -4.94 -0.53
CA LEU A 161 -11.73 -3.85 0.13
C LEU A 161 -12.51 -4.32 1.36
N ASP A 162 -13.21 -5.46 1.25
CA ASP A 162 -13.96 -6.05 2.38
C ASP A 162 -13.00 -6.39 3.53
N LEU A 163 -11.84 -6.98 3.21
CA LEU A 163 -10.84 -7.32 4.22
C LEU A 163 -10.26 -6.06 4.89
N PHE A 164 -10.00 -5.02 4.11
CA PHE A 164 -9.53 -3.74 4.63
C PHE A 164 -10.55 -3.10 5.60
N LEU A 165 -11.84 -3.08 5.22
CA LEU A 165 -12.89 -2.53 6.07
C LEU A 165 -13.06 -3.33 7.36
N ASN A 166 -12.95 -4.65 7.31
CA ASN A 166 -12.96 -5.50 8.50
C ASN A 166 -11.78 -5.16 9.42
N TYR A 167 -10.57 -5.00 8.89
CA TYR A 167 -9.41 -4.59 9.69
C TYR A 167 -9.60 -3.20 10.32
N CYS A 168 -10.19 -2.25 9.60
CA CYS A 168 -10.50 -0.94 10.17
C CYS A 168 -11.48 -1.03 11.35
N ALA A 169 -12.50 -1.87 11.24
CA ALA A 169 -13.43 -2.11 12.34
C ALA A 169 -12.76 -2.83 13.52
N ASP A 170 -12.01 -3.89 13.26
CA ASP A 170 -11.30 -4.68 14.28
C ASP A 170 -10.27 -3.84 15.05
N GLN A 171 -9.65 -2.88 14.38
CA GLN A 171 -8.66 -1.98 14.99
C GLN A 171 -9.28 -0.73 15.63
N GLY A 172 -10.60 -0.59 15.62
CA GLY A 172 -11.30 0.55 16.21
C GLY A 172 -11.13 1.87 15.44
N LEU A 173 -10.76 1.80 14.15
CA LEU A 173 -10.71 2.96 13.27
C LEU A 173 -12.10 3.41 12.80
N MET A 174 -13.09 2.53 12.95
CA MET A 174 -14.50 2.77 12.63
C MET A 174 -15.38 2.20 13.73
N ASP A 175 -16.47 2.89 14.05
CA ASP A 175 -17.45 2.41 15.05
C ASP A 175 -18.26 1.19 14.55
N LYS A 176 -18.35 0.99 13.24
CA LYS A 176 -19.03 -0.14 12.60
C LYS A 176 -18.37 -0.47 11.25
N THR A 177 -18.48 -1.72 10.83
CA THR A 177 -18.07 -2.12 9.49
C THR A 177 -18.98 -1.47 8.43
N LEU A 178 -18.38 -0.80 7.47
CA LEU A 178 -19.07 -0.22 6.32
C LEU A 178 -19.18 -1.26 5.20
N CYS A 179 -20.21 -1.13 4.37
CA CYS A 179 -20.32 -1.92 3.15
C CYS A 179 -19.55 -1.23 2.01
N VAL A 180 -18.79 -1.99 1.24
CA VAL A 180 -18.07 -1.45 0.07
C VAL A 180 -19.02 -0.73 -0.89
N ASN A 181 -20.25 -1.24 -1.06
CA ASN A 181 -21.23 -0.61 -1.95
C ASN A 181 -21.67 0.79 -1.52
N ASP A 182 -21.55 1.09 -0.22
CA ASP A 182 -21.95 2.41 0.31
C ASP A 182 -20.85 3.46 0.11
N LEU A 183 -19.64 3.02 -0.24
CA LEU A 183 -18.46 3.89 -0.38
C LEU A 183 -18.17 4.30 -1.82
N PHE A 184 -18.73 3.59 -2.80
CA PHE A 184 -18.43 3.78 -4.20
C PHE A 184 -19.67 4.14 -5.02
N ASP A 185 -19.43 4.87 -6.11
CA ASP A 185 -20.47 5.22 -7.07
C ASP A 185 -21.17 3.94 -7.59
N PRO A 186 -22.51 3.88 -7.59
CA PRO A 186 -23.26 2.72 -8.09
C PRO A 186 -22.87 2.28 -9.50
N LEU A 187 -22.44 3.21 -10.37
CA LEU A 187 -22.02 2.90 -11.74
C LEU A 187 -20.76 2.04 -11.84
N VAL A 188 -19.94 2.00 -10.77
CA VAL A 188 -18.67 1.25 -10.76
C VAL A 188 -18.68 0.02 -9.85
N ILE A 189 -19.78 -0.26 -9.17
CA ILE A 189 -19.88 -1.41 -8.25
C ILE A 189 -19.62 -2.75 -8.96
N ASN A 190 -19.98 -2.84 -10.23
CA ASN A 190 -19.80 -4.05 -11.05
C ASN A 190 -18.61 -3.94 -12.03
N SER A 191 -17.78 -2.92 -11.87
CA SER A 191 -16.60 -2.74 -12.71
C SER A 191 -15.47 -3.71 -12.37
#